data_b4aebf919b23cbbce113c73bc046a4ee
#
_entry.id   b4aebf919b23cbbce113c73bc046a4ee
#
_cell.length_a   1.000
_cell.length_b   1.000
_cell.length_c   1.000
_cell.angle_alpha   90.00
_cell.angle_beta   90.00
_cell.angle_gamma   90.00
#
_symmetry.space_group_name_H-M   'P 1'
#
loop_
_entity.id
_entity.type
_entity.pdbx_description
1 polymer ?
#
loop_
_entity_poly.entity_id
_entity_poly.type
_entity_poly.pdbx_seq_one_letter_code
_entity_poly.pdbx_strand_id
1 'polypeptide(L)'
;MSIEKKNIQVGSLEWFYREAKPDNETDKLPVLLLHGFPAQSHIWTAMMPELAEAGYRAIAPDWIGCGLSPKLDKRDFSYKPEAFIQALAELIDALEIERFYLVIQGFLGSVGLQYALRNQEKIERLTILNTPLSSTAKLPWQMKQLGIPFVGDMLVQDPLFVDRTLEKGSCLTVGDEDLDVYRSPYLKSSAAGRSVSAIVQNLDLKKSMAEIESGFKGWQQPTLIVWGTKDPWLDISQAENLVNICENGKLVKLAEAGHYPQEHWSGDITDELLLFLRKKEV
;
A
#
# COMPACT_ATOMS: atom_id res chain seq x y z
N MET A 1 -11.69 7.20 17.67
CA MET A 1 -10.32 7.71 17.87
C MET A 1 -9.95 8.69 16.78
N SER A 2 -9.16 9.72 17.05
CA SER A 2 -8.77 10.72 16.05
C SER A 2 -7.53 10.26 15.27
N ILE A 3 -7.48 10.62 13.97
CA ILE A 3 -6.31 10.41 13.13
C ILE A 3 -5.49 11.71 13.12
N GLU A 4 -4.24 11.63 13.52
CA GLU A 4 -3.28 12.72 13.46
C GLU A 4 -2.55 12.70 12.10
N LYS A 5 -2.33 13.88 11.52
CA LYS A 5 -1.50 14.08 10.33
C LYS A 5 -0.14 14.59 10.79
N LYS A 6 0.91 13.90 10.39
CA LYS A 6 2.28 14.14 10.87
C LYS A 6 3.28 14.21 9.73
N ASN A 7 4.34 14.96 9.97
CA ASN A 7 5.56 14.91 9.16
C ASN A 7 6.73 14.47 10.02
N ILE A 8 7.67 13.75 9.43
CA ILE A 8 8.92 13.36 10.06
C ILE A 8 10.06 13.52 9.08
N GLN A 9 11.15 14.18 9.52
CA GLN A 9 12.37 14.28 8.74
C GLN A 9 13.21 13.03 8.95
N VAL A 10 13.54 12.33 7.86
CA VAL A 10 14.38 11.12 7.86
C VAL A 10 15.52 11.32 6.88
N GLY A 11 16.69 11.60 7.39
CA GLY A 11 17.81 12.01 6.55
C GLY A 11 17.48 13.24 5.71
N SER A 12 17.56 13.12 4.38
CA SER A 12 17.18 14.18 3.43
C SER A 12 15.71 14.16 3.04
N LEU A 13 14.95 13.15 3.47
CA LEU A 13 13.55 12.97 3.09
C LEU A 13 12.62 13.44 4.21
N GLU A 14 11.60 14.18 3.86
CA GLU A 14 10.47 14.48 4.73
C GLU A 14 9.32 13.52 4.39
N TRP A 15 8.86 12.73 5.36
CA TRP A 15 7.73 11.85 5.17
C TRP A 15 6.47 12.46 5.77
N PHE A 16 5.36 12.37 5.03
CA PHE A 16 4.03 12.56 5.60
C PHE A 16 3.44 11.20 5.98
N TYR A 17 2.79 11.12 7.13
CA TYR A 17 2.04 9.95 7.54
C TYR A 17 0.81 10.31 8.38
N ARG A 18 -0.16 9.41 8.37
CA ARG A 18 -1.29 9.43 9.30
C ARG A 18 -1.03 8.46 10.44
N GLU A 19 -1.46 8.84 11.63
CA GLU A 19 -1.30 8.00 12.81
C GLU A 19 -2.60 8.01 13.62
N ALA A 20 -3.06 6.83 14.04
CA ALA A 20 -4.09 6.67 15.06
C ALA A 20 -3.50 5.87 16.22
N LYS A 21 -3.65 6.41 17.43
CA LYS A 21 -3.13 5.78 18.65
C LYS A 21 -4.26 5.32 19.54
N PRO A 22 -4.09 4.19 20.27
CA PRO A 22 -4.98 3.83 21.36
C PRO A 22 -4.93 4.89 22.48
N ASP A 23 -6.05 5.07 23.19
CA ASP A 23 -6.13 6.04 24.30
C ASP A 23 -5.25 5.65 25.47
N ASN A 24 -4.99 4.36 25.64
CA ASN A 24 -4.12 3.83 26.71
C ASN A 24 -2.89 3.18 26.08
N GLU A 25 -1.77 3.22 26.81
CA GLU A 25 -0.58 2.48 26.44
C GLU A 25 -0.88 0.97 26.33
N THR A 26 -0.26 0.31 25.38
CA THR A 26 -0.46 -1.09 25.07
C THR A 26 0.86 -1.73 24.63
N ASP A 27 1.04 -2.99 24.97
CA ASP A 27 2.19 -3.80 24.55
C ASP A 27 2.03 -4.37 23.13
N LYS A 28 0.94 -4.02 22.42
CA LYS A 28 0.70 -4.50 21.07
C LYS A 28 1.64 -3.83 20.09
N LEU A 29 2.17 -4.61 19.16
CA LEU A 29 2.98 -4.11 18.08
C LEU A 29 2.16 -3.16 17.18
N PRO A 30 2.79 -2.15 16.56
CA PRO A 30 2.12 -1.25 15.65
C PRO A 30 1.72 -1.94 14.34
N VAL A 31 0.71 -1.38 13.66
CA VAL A 31 0.27 -1.79 12.32
C VAL A 31 0.73 -0.73 11.33
N LEU A 32 1.59 -1.12 10.39
CA LEU A 32 2.04 -0.28 9.28
C LEU A 32 1.19 -0.58 8.05
N LEU A 33 0.55 0.46 7.48
CA LEU A 33 -0.42 0.39 6.40
C LEU A 33 0.16 1.06 5.14
N LEU A 34 0.56 0.28 4.15
CA LEU A 34 1.19 0.78 2.92
C LEU A 34 0.21 0.78 1.75
N HIS A 35 -0.09 1.96 1.24
CA HIS A 35 -1.04 2.15 0.15
C HIS A 35 -0.47 1.80 -1.22
N GLY A 36 -1.36 1.51 -2.18
CA GLY A 36 -1.06 1.36 -3.60
C GLY A 36 -1.10 2.69 -4.36
N PHE A 37 -0.88 2.59 -5.65
CA PHE A 37 -0.90 3.71 -6.60
C PHE A 37 -2.23 3.69 -7.40
N PRO A 38 -2.89 4.84 -7.70
CA PRO A 38 -2.53 6.22 -7.36
C PRO A 38 -3.09 6.73 -6.03
N ALA A 39 -3.52 5.84 -5.14
CA ALA A 39 -4.01 6.18 -3.82
C ALA A 39 -2.94 6.83 -2.92
N GLN A 40 -3.29 7.15 -1.70
CA GLN A 40 -2.43 7.68 -0.65
C GLN A 40 -2.92 7.13 0.70
N SER A 41 -2.25 7.46 1.79
CA SER A 41 -2.59 6.97 3.13
C SER A 41 -4.04 7.28 3.56
N HIS A 42 -4.75 8.18 2.88
CA HIS A 42 -6.16 8.45 3.11
C HIS A 42 -7.03 7.20 2.97
N ILE A 43 -6.68 6.30 2.10
CA ILE A 43 -7.42 5.05 1.85
C ILE A 43 -7.54 4.14 3.10
N TRP A 44 -6.76 4.39 4.13
CA TRP A 44 -6.76 3.65 5.39
C TRP A 44 -7.56 4.33 6.50
N THR A 45 -8.09 5.55 6.25
CA THR A 45 -8.70 6.37 7.31
C THR A 45 -9.94 5.76 7.95
N ALA A 46 -10.68 4.94 7.23
CA ALA A 46 -11.82 4.21 7.78
C ALA A 46 -11.40 3.10 8.76
N MET A 47 -10.26 2.44 8.51
CA MET A 47 -9.77 1.31 9.30
C MET A 47 -8.96 1.75 10.53
N MET A 48 -8.22 2.85 10.44
CA MET A 48 -7.27 3.28 11.48
C MET A 48 -7.89 3.53 12.85
N PRO A 49 -9.07 4.17 12.98
CA PRO A 49 -9.73 4.36 14.28
C PRO A 49 -10.10 3.04 14.96
N GLU A 50 -10.60 2.06 14.20
CA GLU A 50 -11.00 0.75 14.72
C GLU A 50 -9.78 -0.06 15.20
N LEU A 51 -8.65 0.02 14.47
CA LEU A 51 -7.39 -0.56 14.92
C LEU A 51 -6.92 0.08 16.24
N ALA A 52 -7.02 1.41 16.36
CA ALA A 52 -6.63 2.12 17.57
C ALA A 52 -7.57 1.79 18.75
N GLU A 53 -8.87 1.69 18.53
CA GLU A 53 -9.85 1.22 19.54
C GLU A 53 -9.56 -0.21 20.01
N ALA A 54 -9.08 -1.05 19.10
CA ALA A 54 -8.62 -2.40 19.44
C ALA A 54 -7.24 -2.43 20.12
N GLY A 55 -6.62 -1.29 20.36
CA GLY A 55 -5.34 -1.13 21.07
C GLY A 55 -4.10 -1.24 20.17
N TYR A 56 -4.22 -1.08 18.86
CA TYR A 56 -3.08 -1.06 17.94
C TYR A 56 -2.75 0.36 17.49
N ARG A 57 -1.49 0.76 17.61
CA ARG A 57 -0.98 1.97 16.96
C ARG A 57 -0.99 1.75 15.43
N ALA A 58 -1.84 2.46 14.70
CA ALA A 58 -1.93 2.37 13.24
C ALA A 58 -1.15 3.52 12.60
N ILE A 59 -0.28 3.21 11.64
CA ILE A 59 0.60 4.16 10.96
C ILE A 59 0.47 3.96 9.46
N ALA A 60 0.09 5.01 8.73
CA ALA A 60 -0.09 4.99 7.28
C ALA A 60 0.74 6.11 6.63
N PRO A 61 1.96 5.84 6.15
CA PRO A 61 2.75 6.82 5.42
C PRO A 61 2.23 7.00 3.99
N ASP A 62 2.41 8.19 3.44
CA ASP A 62 2.36 8.43 2.01
C ASP A 62 3.74 8.12 1.42
N TRP A 63 3.81 7.24 0.42
CA TRP A 63 5.06 6.99 -0.28
C TRP A 63 5.66 8.29 -0.85
N ILE A 64 7.00 8.38 -0.89
CA ILE A 64 7.71 9.48 -1.55
C ILE A 64 7.17 9.62 -2.99
N GLY A 65 6.74 10.82 -3.34
CA GLY A 65 6.09 11.09 -4.63
C GLY A 65 4.57 10.94 -4.64
N CYS A 66 3.95 10.42 -3.57
CA CYS A 66 2.51 10.25 -3.43
C CYS A 66 1.92 11.17 -2.36
N GLY A 67 0.61 11.36 -2.39
CA GLY A 67 -0.16 12.04 -1.35
C GLY A 67 0.41 13.37 -0.92
N LEU A 68 0.69 13.52 0.37
CA LEU A 68 1.28 14.73 0.96
C LEU A 68 2.80 14.62 1.19
N SER A 69 3.41 13.45 0.97
CA SER A 69 4.87 13.30 0.94
C SER A 69 5.52 14.07 -0.23
N PRO A 70 6.80 14.45 -0.16
CA PRO A 70 7.45 15.28 -1.16
C PRO A 70 7.50 14.63 -2.55
N LYS A 71 7.41 15.48 -3.57
CA LYS A 71 7.48 15.12 -5.00
C LYS A 71 8.85 15.52 -5.52
N LEU A 72 9.83 14.65 -5.29
CA LEU A 72 11.23 14.91 -5.60
C LEU A 72 11.55 14.76 -7.09
N ASP A 73 12.59 15.45 -7.55
CA ASP A 73 13.14 15.21 -8.89
C ASP A 73 13.77 13.82 -8.95
N LYS A 74 13.82 13.20 -10.14
CA LYS A 74 14.44 11.88 -10.36
C LYS A 74 15.94 11.83 -9.99
N ARG A 75 16.60 12.98 -9.91
CA ARG A 75 18.00 13.09 -9.47
C ARG A 75 18.14 12.98 -7.95
N ASP A 76 17.11 13.40 -7.22
CA ASP A 76 17.09 13.41 -5.77
C ASP A 76 16.48 12.11 -5.20
N PHE A 77 15.51 11.51 -5.94
CA PHE A 77 14.93 10.22 -5.61
C PHE A 77 14.64 9.41 -6.87
N SER A 78 15.25 8.22 -7.00
CA SER A 78 15.22 7.46 -8.27
C SER A 78 13.89 6.80 -8.61
N TYR A 79 12.95 6.72 -7.67
CA TYR A 79 11.64 6.03 -7.80
C TYR A 79 11.73 4.54 -8.19
N LYS A 80 12.88 3.92 -7.97
CA LYS A 80 13.08 2.48 -8.14
C LYS A 80 12.69 1.73 -6.86
N PRO A 81 12.32 0.43 -6.94
CA PRO A 81 12.01 -0.37 -5.75
C PRO A 81 13.07 -0.27 -4.66
N GLU A 82 14.33 -0.33 -5.00
CA GLU A 82 15.45 -0.25 -4.04
C GLU A 82 15.46 1.08 -3.26
N ALA A 83 15.17 2.20 -3.92
CA ALA A 83 15.12 3.50 -3.24
C ALA A 83 13.92 3.61 -2.28
N PHE A 84 12.77 3.07 -2.66
CA PHE A 84 11.61 3.01 -1.79
C PHE A 84 11.84 2.09 -0.59
N ILE A 85 12.45 0.91 -0.81
CA ILE A 85 12.76 -0.05 0.26
C ILE A 85 13.70 0.57 1.28
N GLN A 86 14.77 1.24 0.80
CA GLN A 86 15.72 1.93 1.66
C GLN A 86 15.03 3.05 2.45
N ALA A 87 14.25 3.91 1.78
CA ALA A 87 13.55 5.01 2.41
C ALA A 87 12.51 4.53 3.44
N LEU A 88 11.82 3.39 3.17
CA LEU A 88 10.89 2.77 4.11
C LEU A 88 11.64 2.23 5.34
N ALA A 89 12.79 1.59 5.15
CA ALA A 89 13.61 1.10 6.26
C ALA A 89 14.02 2.25 7.19
N GLU A 90 14.51 3.34 6.62
CA GLU A 90 14.90 4.54 7.35
C GLU A 90 13.72 5.20 8.10
N LEU A 91 12.51 5.20 7.48
CA LEU A 91 11.29 5.69 8.15
C LEU A 91 10.93 4.82 9.35
N ILE A 92 10.96 3.49 9.21
CA ILE A 92 10.63 2.54 10.28
C ILE A 92 11.60 2.71 11.46
N ASP A 93 12.89 2.86 11.17
CA ASP A 93 13.92 3.08 12.19
C ASP A 93 13.73 4.46 12.87
N ALA A 94 13.39 5.52 12.13
CA ALA A 94 13.11 6.85 12.68
C ALA A 94 11.83 6.91 13.52
N LEU A 95 10.87 5.99 13.29
CA LEU A 95 9.67 5.82 14.10
C LEU A 95 9.90 4.92 15.33
N GLU A 96 11.14 4.43 15.52
CA GLU A 96 11.57 3.53 16.60
C GLU A 96 10.75 2.22 16.64
N ILE A 97 10.48 1.64 15.44
CA ILE A 97 9.70 0.43 15.29
C ILE A 97 10.64 -0.75 15.03
N GLU A 98 10.75 -1.65 16.01
CA GLU A 98 11.59 -2.86 15.89
C GLU A 98 10.84 -4.00 15.19
N ARG A 99 9.57 -4.26 15.59
CA ARG A 99 8.69 -5.28 15.02
C ARG A 99 7.30 -4.68 14.81
N PHE A 100 6.59 -5.17 13.79
CA PHE A 100 5.27 -4.64 13.44
C PHE A 100 4.43 -5.63 12.62
N TYR A 101 3.14 -5.34 12.55
CA TYR A 101 2.22 -5.95 11.59
C TYR A 101 2.23 -5.12 10.32
N LEU A 102 2.37 -5.77 9.17
CA LEU A 102 2.42 -5.09 7.88
C LEU A 102 1.14 -5.36 7.08
N VAL A 103 0.51 -4.31 6.61
CA VAL A 103 -0.65 -4.35 5.68
C VAL A 103 -0.26 -3.62 4.41
N ILE A 104 -0.45 -4.25 3.27
CA ILE A 104 -0.08 -3.69 1.97
C ILE A 104 -1.22 -3.80 0.96
N GLN A 105 -1.25 -2.86 0.00
CA GLN A 105 -2.24 -2.87 -1.08
C GLN A 105 -1.64 -2.35 -2.40
N GLY A 106 -2.09 -2.92 -3.52
CA GLY A 106 -1.91 -2.38 -4.86
C GLY A 106 -0.52 -2.58 -5.47
N PHE A 107 -0.30 -2.00 -6.65
CA PHE A 107 0.93 -2.22 -7.42
C PHE A 107 2.19 -1.73 -6.70
N LEU A 108 2.12 -0.58 -6.02
CA LEU A 108 3.25 -0.08 -5.23
C LEU A 108 3.45 -0.89 -3.93
N GLY A 109 2.42 -1.61 -3.48
CA GLY A 109 2.52 -2.60 -2.40
C GLY A 109 3.56 -3.70 -2.67
N SER A 110 3.90 -3.97 -3.95
CA SER A 110 5.00 -4.90 -4.29
C SER A 110 6.33 -4.50 -3.67
N VAL A 111 6.58 -3.20 -3.47
CA VAL A 111 7.76 -2.70 -2.76
C VAL A 111 7.70 -3.06 -1.28
N GLY A 112 6.52 -2.96 -0.66
CA GLY A 112 6.30 -3.40 0.72
C GLY A 112 6.52 -4.90 0.89
N LEU A 113 6.13 -5.73 -0.11
CA LEU A 113 6.43 -7.16 -0.12
C LEU A 113 7.94 -7.43 -0.21
N GLN A 114 8.66 -6.76 -1.10
CA GLN A 114 10.10 -6.91 -1.21
C GLN A 114 10.80 -6.50 0.10
N TYR A 115 10.34 -5.41 0.74
CA TYR A 115 10.83 -5.02 2.06
C TYR A 115 10.61 -6.15 3.09
N ALA A 116 9.38 -6.69 3.17
CA ALA A 116 9.03 -7.75 4.11
C ALA A 116 9.89 -9.01 3.92
N LEU A 117 10.08 -9.43 2.67
CA LEU A 117 10.89 -10.61 2.34
C LEU A 117 12.38 -10.44 2.70
N ARG A 118 12.89 -9.21 2.69
CA ARG A 118 14.29 -8.90 3.05
C ARG A 118 14.48 -8.65 4.54
N ASN A 119 13.39 -8.45 5.32
CA ASN A 119 13.41 -8.10 6.74
C ASN A 119 12.36 -8.93 7.51
N GLN A 120 12.34 -10.24 7.29
CA GLN A 120 11.31 -11.14 7.84
C GLN A 120 11.25 -11.08 9.37
N GLU A 121 12.37 -10.86 10.01
CA GLU A 121 12.50 -10.77 11.47
C GLU A 121 11.78 -9.58 12.08
N LYS A 122 11.55 -8.51 11.31
CA LYS A 122 10.78 -7.34 11.72
C LYS A 122 9.27 -7.51 11.55
N ILE A 123 8.84 -8.47 10.72
CA ILE A 123 7.43 -8.68 10.37
C ILE A 123 6.81 -9.73 11.26
N GLU A 124 5.90 -9.35 12.13
CA GLU A 124 5.16 -10.28 12.98
C GLU A 124 4.07 -11.04 12.22
N ARG A 125 3.30 -10.30 11.40
CA ARG A 125 2.26 -10.83 10.51
C ARG A 125 2.16 -9.95 9.26
N LEU A 126 1.83 -10.59 8.14
CA LEU A 126 1.64 -9.90 6.86
C LEU A 126 0.18 -9.98 6.40
N THR A 127 -0.38 -8.85 6.00
CA THR A 127 -1.70 -8.80 5.36
C THR A 127 -1.56 -8.18 3.96
N ILE A 128 -2.12 -8.85 2.98
CA ILE A 128 -2.02 -8.48 1.56
C ILE A 128 -3.41 -8.23 1.00
N LEU A 129 -3.64 -7.05 0.45
CA LEU A 129 -4.85 -6.67 -0.27
C LEU A 129 -4.52 -6.41 -1.74
N ASN A 130 -5.11 -7.16 -2.67
CA ASN A 130 -5.01 -6.94 -4.12
C ASN A 130 -3.67 -6.34 -4.60
N THR A 131 -2.59 -7.04 -4.29
CA THR A 131 -1.21 -6.67 -4.65
C THR A 131 -0.67 -7.67 -5.67
N PRO A 132 0.15 -7.26 -6.66
CA PRO A 132 0.78 -8.20 -7.58
C PRO A 132 1.62 -9.24 -6.85
N LEU A 133 1.39 -10.53 -7.13
CA LEU A 133 2.00 -11.68 -6.46
C LEU A 133 2.70 -12.65 -7.41
N SER A 134 2.58 -12.45 -8.71
CA SER A 134 3.17 -13.36 -9.68
C SER A 134 3.70 -12.66 -10.93
N SER A 135 4.59 -13.32 -11.65
CA SER A 135 5.18 -12.82 -12.91
C SER A 135 4.15 -12.62 -14.04
N THR A 136 2.93 -13.11 -13.86
CA THR A 136 1.81 -12.84 -14.79
C THR A 136 1.20 -11.44 -14.59
N ALA A 137 1.43 -10.81 -13.44
CA ALA A 137 0.92 -9.48 -13.13
C ALA A 137 1.50 -8.42 -14.09
N LYS A 138 0.63 -7.56 -14.58
CA LYS A 138 1.01 -6.47 -15.48
C LYS A 138 0.30 -5.20 -15.03
N LEU A 139 1.00 -4.08 -15.12
CA LEU A 139 0.34 -2.78 -14.98
C LEU A 139 -0.77 -2.66 -16.03
N PRO A 140 -1.98 -2.24 -15.62
CA PRO A 140 -3.07 -1.97 -16.57
C PRO A 140 -2.64 -0.90 -17.57
N TRP A 141 -3.17 -0.99 -18.79
CA TRP A 141 -2.79 -0.09 -19.88
C TRP A 141 -2.91 1.39 -19.49
N GLN A 142 -3.96 1.75 -18.78
CA GLN A 142 -4.19 3.11 -18.31
C GLN A 142 -3.06 3.63 -17.40
N MET A 143 -2.55 2.79 -16.50
CA MET A 143 -1.40 3.15 -15.66
C MET A 143 -0.10 3.16 -16.46
N LYS A 144 0.10 2.21 -17.40
CA LYS A 144 1.28 2.18 -18.26
C LYS A 144 1.47 3.47 -19.07
N GLN A 145 0.38 4.05 -19.57
CA GLN A 145 0.43 5.28 -20.33
C GLN A 145 1.04 6.43 -19.54
N LEU A 146 0.87 6.46 -18.20
CA LEU A 146 1.45 7.49 -17.33
C LEU A 146 2.99 7.46 -17.35
N GLY A 147 3.59 6.32 -17.66
CA GLY A 147 5.03 6.16 -17.80
C GLY A 147 5.57 6.45 -19.20
N ILE A 148 4.73 6.69 -20.22
CA ILE A 148 5.17 6.99 -21.59
C ILE A 148 5.55 8.48 -21.69
N PRO A 149 6.78 8.81 -22.11
CA PRO A 149 7.19 10.22 -22.29
C PRO A 149 6.19 10.99 -23.17
N PHE A 150 5.93 12.24 -22.85
CA PHE A 150 4.95 13.14 -23.43
C PHE A 150 3.48 12.72 -23.22
N VAL A 151 3.13 11.45 -23.39
CA VAL A 151 1.77 10.95 -23.16
C VAL A 151 1.44 11.00 -21.66
N GLY A 152 2.32 10.49 -20.82
CA GLY A 152 2.18 10.55 -19.37
C GLY A 152 2.06 11.99 -18.88
N ASP A 153 2.91 12.87 -19.38
CA ASP A 153 2.88 14.30 -19.02
C ASP A 153 1.54 14.98 -19.33
N MET A 154 0.89 14.59 -20.43
CA MET A 154 -0.46 15.07 -20.76
C MET A 154 -1.53 14.47 -19.86
N LEU A 155 -1.46 13.16 -19.62
CA LEU A 155 -2.49 12.45 -18.83
C LEU A 155 -2.51 12.89 -17.37
N VAL A 156 -1.34 13.14 -16.76
CA VAL A 156 -1.25 13.59 -15.37
C VAL A 156 -1.61 15.05 -15.15
N GLN A 157 -1.81 15.84 -16.23
CA GLN A 157 -2.38 17.19 -16.15
C GLN A 157 -3.89 17.18 -15.94
N ASP A 158 -4.56 16.06 -16.28
CA ASP A 158 -5.97 15.87 -16.01
C ASP A 158 -6.15 15.21 -14.65
N PRO A 159 -6.58 15.95 -13.60
CA PRO A 159 -6.71 15.40 -12.25
C PRO A 159 -7.77 14.28 -12.17
N LEU A 160 -8.70 14.23 -13.10
CA LEU A 160 -9.71 13.16 -13.19
C LEU A 160 -9.10 11.79 -13.56
N PHE A 161 -7.81 11.71 -13.88
CA PHE A 161 -7.15 10.42 -14.06
C PHE A 161 -7.14 9.61 -12.75
N VAL A 162 -7.03 10.29 -11.61
CA VAL A 162 -7.07 9.67 -10.28
C VAL A 162 -8.46 9.06 -10.05
N ASP A 163 -9.50 9.87 -10.24
CA ASP A 163 -10.90 9.46 -10.07
C ASP A 163 -11.20 8.23 -10.94
N ARG A 164 -10.94 8.35 -12.25
CA ARG A 164 -11.16 7.24 -13.20
C ARG A 164 -10.36 5.98 -12.84
N THR A 165 -9.17 6.12 -12.28
CA THR A 165 -8.36 4.97 -11.91
C THR A 165 -8.90 4.31 -10.64
N LEU A 166 -9.25 5.09 -9.62
CA LEU A 166 -9.81 4.58 -8.37
C LEU A 166 -11.17 3.91 -8.61
N GLU A 167 -12.10 4.59 -9.28
CA GLU A 167 -13.44 4.05 -9.55
C GLU A 167 -13.40 2.80 -10.44
N LYS A 168 -12.56 2.82 -11.48
CA LYS A 168 -12.38 1.62 -12.30
C LYS A 168 -11.79 0.46 -11.53
N GLY A 169 -10.79 0.72 -10.67
CA GLY A 169 -10.19 -0.29 -9.83
C GLY A 169 -11.15 -0.81 -8.77
N SER A 170 -11.89 0.05 -8.11
CA SER A 170 -12.90 -0.31 -7.12
C SER A 170 -14.10 -1.03 -7.71
N CYS A 171 -14.36 -0.87 -9.02
CA CYS A 171 -15.60 -1.27 -9.70
C CYS A 171 -16.85 -0.59 -9.13
N LEU A 172 -16.68 0.49 -8.38
CA LEU A 172 -17.71 1.30 -7.74
C LEU A 172 -17.30 2.77 -7.79
N THR A 173 -18.29 3.65 -7.67
CA THR A 173 -18.03 5.09 -7.51
C THR A 173 -17.43 5.37 -6.14
N VAL A 174 -16.46 6.27 -6.09
CA VAL A 174 -15.86 6.77 -4.86
C VAL A 174 -16.53 8.10 -4.50
N GLY A 175 -16.74 8.36 -3.22
CA GLY A 175 -17.37 9.61 -2.76
C GLY A 175 -16.58 10.85 -3.17
N ASP A 176 -17.27 11.94 -3.53
CA ASP A 176 -16.61 13.17 -4.00
C ASP A 176 -15.65 13.76 -2.95
N GLU A 177 -15.99 13.64 -1.66
CA GLU A 177 -15.14 14.12 -0.56
C GLU A 177 -13.79 13.37 -0.51
N ASP A 178 -13.80 12.04 -0.74
CA ASP A 178 -12.59 11.22 -0.80
C ASP A 178 -11.81 11.48 -2.09
N LEU A 179 -12.52 11.60 -3.23
CA LEU A 179 -11.91 11.97 -4.51
C LEU A 179 -11.20 13.32 -4.42
N ASP A 180 -11.76 14.31 -3.73
CA ASP A 180 -11.12 15.61 -3.51
C ASP A 180 -9.79 15.48 -2.75
N VAL A 181 -9.71 14.57 -1.78
CA VAL A 181 -8.45 14.28 -1.08
C VAL A 181 -7.44 13.62 -2.00
N TYR A 182 -7.85 12.61 -2.78
CA TYR A 182 -6.95 11.89 -3.70
C TYR A 182 -6.43 12.77 -4.84
N ARG A 183 -7.26 13.66 -5.42
CA ARG A 183 -6.86 14.55 -6.52
C ARG A 183 -6.09 15.78 -6.07
N SER A 184 -6.24 16.20 -4.79
CA SER A 184 -5.65 17.43 -4.25
C SER A 184 -4.13 17.60 -4.55
N PRO A 185 -3.26 16.60 -4.42
CA PRO A 185 -1.84 16.74 -4.75
C PRO A 185 -1.59 17.11 -6.22
N TYR A 186 -2.39 16.59 -7.12
CA TYR A 186 -2.28 16.80 -8.57
C TYR A 186 -2.81 18.17 -9.01
N LEU A 187 -3.83 18.68 -8.32
CA LEU A 187 -4.35 20.04 -8.52
C LEU A 187 -3.35 21.11 -8.05
N LYS A 188 -2.57 20.79 -7.02
CA LYS A 188 -1.65 21.76 -6.40
C LYS A 188 -0.29 21.86 -7.10
N SER A 189 0.16 20.79 -7.72
CA SER A 189 1.52 20.75 -8.29
C SER A 189 1.68 19.77 -9.45
N SER A 190 2.22 20.24 -10.55
CA SER A 190 2.66 19.37 -11.65
C SER A 190 3.77 18.38 -11.24
N ALA A 191 4.46 18.62 -10.12
CA ALA A 191 5.44 17.67 -9.58
C ALA A 191 4.78 16.34 -9.18
N ALA A 192 3.53 16.36 -8.69
CA ALA A 192 2.79 15.14 -8.38
C ALA A 192 2.63 14.23 -9.62
N GLY A 193 2.24 14.81 -10.76
CA GLY A 193 2.15 14.07 -12.01
C GLY A 193 3.51 13.50 -12.47
N ARG A 194 4.59 14.29 -12.36
CA ARG A 194 5.95 13.81 -12.70
C ARG A 194 6.41 12.67 -11.80
N SER A 195 6.11 12.72 -10.50
CA SER A 195 6.43 11.62 -9.57
C SER A 195 5.69 10.34 -9.94
N VAL A 196 4.41 10.44 -10.29
CA VAL A 196 3.60 9.33 -10.79
C VAL A 196 4.20 8.71 -12.04
N SER A 197 4.55 9.52 -13.04
CA SER A 197 5.23 9.04 -14.24
C SER A 197 6.55 8.35 -13.89
N ALA A 198 7.30 8.90 -12.95
CA ALA A 198 8.56 8.31 -12.50
C ALA A 198 8.36 6.96 -11.79
N ILE A 199 7.36 6.83 -10.93
CA ILE A 199 6.99 5.57 -10.27
C ILE A 199 6.66 4.51 -11.32
N VAL A 200 5.76 4.81 -12.26
CA VAL A 200 5.34 3.86 -13.30
C VAL A 200 6.51 3.42 -14.18
N GLN A 201 7.41 4.35 -14.54
CA GLN A 201 8.59 4.05 -15.35
C GLN A 201 9.60 3.13 -14.66
N ASN A 202 9.69 3.20 -13.33
CA ASN A 202 10.76 2.56 -12.56
C ASN A 202 10.31 1.41 -11.66
N LEU A 203 9.00 1.07 -11.62
CA LEU A 203 8.46 0.04 -10.73
C LEU A 203 9.03 -1.36 -10.98
N ASP A 204 9.55 -1.63 -12.20
CA ASP A 204 10.18 -2.90 -12.62
C ASP A 204 9.45 -4.16 -12.11
N LEU A 205 8.14 -4.23 -12.40
CA LEU A 205 7.28 -5.31 -11.93
C LEU A 205 7.84 -6.70 -12.23
N LYS A 206 8.49 -6.88 -13.40
CA LYS A 206 9.04 -8.19 -13.77
C LYS A 206 10.11 -8.67 -12.80
N LYS A 207 11.04 -7.79 -12.43
CA LYS A 207 12.10 -8.09 -11.45
C LYS A 207 11.51 -8.28 -10.05
N SER A 208 10.61 -7.38 -9.65
CA SER A 208 9.94 -7.44 -8.35
C SER A 208 9.16 -8.74 -8.17
N MET A 209 8.41 -9.18 -9.19
CA MET A 209 7.66 -10.43 -9.12
C MET A 209 8.55 -11.67 -9.04
N ALA A 210 9.67 -11.70 -9.75
CA ALA A 210 10.63 -12.81 -9.64
C ALA A 210 11.21 -12.96 -8.22
N GLU A 211 11.50 -11.83 -7.57
CA GLU A 211 11.96 -11.81 -6.17
C GLU A 211 10.84 -12.25 -5.23
N ILE A 212 9.62 -11.75 -5.40
CA ILE A 212 8.46 -12.08 -4.56
C ILE A 212 8.11 -13.57 -4.67
N GLU A 213 7.98 -14.12 -5.86
CA GLU A 213 7.70 -15.54 -6.07
C GLU A 213 8.78 -16.45 -5.45
N SER A 214 10.04 -16.03 -5.54
CA SER A 214 11.15 -16.78 -4.93
C SER A 214 11.16 -16.65 -3.40
N GLY A 215 10.92 -15.45 -2.89
CA GLY A 215 11.01 -15.14 -1.47
C GLY A 215 9.94 -15.85 -0.64
N PHE A 216 8.72 -15.95 -1.16
CA PHE A 216 7.64 -16.64 -0.45
C PHE A 216 7.86 -18.14 -0.26
N LYS A 217 8.75 -18.79 -1.01
CA LYS A 217 9.11 -20.21 -0.77
C LYS A 217 9.81 -20.43 0.58
N GLY A 218 10.41 -19.39 1.15
CA GLY A 218 11.05 -19.43 2.47
C GLY A 218 10.33 -18.62 3.53
N TRP A 219 9.15 -18.09 3.22
CA TRP A 219 8.38 -17.22 4.10
C TRP A 219 7.71 -18.02 5.23
N GLN A 220 7.95 -17.65 6.48
CA GLN A 220 7.45 -18.35 7.67
C GLN A 220 6.37 -17.59 8.43
N GLN A 221 6.26 -16.27 8.21
CA GLN A 221 5.35 -15.44 8.99
C GLN A 221 3.88 -15.70 8.62
N PRO A 222 2.97 -15.68 9.59
CA PRO A 222 1.54 -15.79 9.32
C PRO A 222 1.09 -14.74 8.29
N THR A 223 0.30 -15.17 7.31
CA THR A 223 -0.11 -14.32 6.21
C THR A 223 -1.61 -14.37 5.99
N LEU A 224 -2.26 -13.20 6.05
CA LEU A 224 -3.65 -13.00 5.65
C LEU A 224 -3.68 -12.36 4.25
N ILE A 225 -4.42 -12.96 3.34
CA ILE A 225 -4.70 -12.38 2.03
C ILE A 225 -6.19 -12.05 2.00
N VAL A 226 -6.51 -10.77 1.80
CA VAL A 226 -7.90 -10.32 1.56
C VAL A 226 -8.00 -9.82 0.14
N TRP A 227 -8.88 -10.44 -0.65
CA TRP A 227 -8.87 -10.21 -2.09
C TRP A 227 -10.26 -9.88 -2.64
N GLY A 228 -10.38 -8.71 -3.26
CA GLY A 228 -11.52 -8.33 -4.06
C GLY A 228 -11.53 -9.12 -5.37
N THR A 229 -12.54 -9.99 -5.55
CA THR A 229 -12.58 -10.91 -6.69
C THR A 229 -13.02 -10.25 -8.00
N LYS A 230 -13.55 -9.04 -7.94
CA LYS A 230 -13.86 -8.21 -9.11
C LYS A 230 -12.70 -7.31 -9.55
N ASP A 231 -11.50 -7.52 -9.02
CA ASP A 231 -10.32 -6.76 -9.44
C ASP A 231 -10.14 -6.84 -10.96
N PRO A 232 -10.24 -5.70 -11.70
CA PRO A 232 -10.17 -5.71 -13.15
C PRO A 232 -8.73 -5.89 -13.68
N TRP A 233 -7.73 -5.96 -12.80
CA TRP A 233 -6.31 -5.94 -13.15
C TRP A 233 -5.51 -7.13 -12.64
N LEU A 234 -5.88 -7.68 -11.49
CA LEU A 234 -5.17 -8.77 -10.84
C LEU A 234 -6.12 -9.95 -10.61
N ASP A 235 -5.82 -11.07 -11.24
CA ASP A 235 -6.59 -12.29 -11.12
C ASP A 235 -6.40 -12.94 -9.74
N ILE A 236 -7.49 -13.43 -9.15
CA ILE A 236 -7.51 -14.05 -7.82
C ILE A 236 -6.62 -15.29 -7.72
N SER A 237 -6.36 -15.97 -8.83
CA SER A 237 -5.47 -17.14 -8.85
C SER A 237 -4.07 -16.84 -8.28
N GLN A 238 -3.62 -15.57 -8.34
CA GLN A 238 -2.36 -15.16 -7.72
C GLN A 238 -2.42 -15.33 -6.20
N ALA A 239 -3.52 -14.91 -5.58
CA ALA A 239 -3.76 -15.06 -4.14
C ALA A 239 -3.94 -16.53 -3.74
N GLU A 240 -4.70 -17.30 -4.54
CA GLU A 240 -4.91 -18.73 -4.35
C GLU A 240 -3.59 -19.52 -4.44
N ASN A 241 -2.74 -19.18 -5.38
CA ASN A 241 -1.43 -19.79 -5.51
C ASN A 241 -0.53 -19.45 -4.32
N LEU A 242 -0.53 -18.18 -3.88
CA LEU A 242 0.32 -17.77 -2.76
C LEU A 242 -0.11 -18.42 -1.45
N VAL A 243 -1.41 -18.49 -1.15
CA VAL A 243 -1.90 -19.10 0.09
C VAL A 243 -1.55 -20.58 0.17
N ASN A 244 -1.45 -21.28 -0.96
CA ASN A 244 -1.03 -22.68 -1.03
C ASN A 244 0.47 -22.87 -0.75
N ILE A 245 1.28 -21.84 -0.90
CA ILE A 245 2.72 -21.86 -0.64
C ILE A 245 3.00 -21.48 0.82
N CYS A 246 2.22 -20.55 1.38
CA CYS A 246 2.40 -20.08 2.75
C CYS A 246 1.87 -21.11 3.75
N GLU A 247 2.73 -21.66 4.58
CA GLU A 247 2.37 -22.66 5.61
C GLU A 247 1.25 -22.15 6.55
N ASN A 248 1.30 -20.88 6.94
CA ASN A 248 0.34 -20.21 7.80
C ASN A 248 -0.48 -19.16 7.02
N GLY A 249 -0.90 -19.49 5.80
CA GLY A 249 -1.68 -18.62 4.94
C GLY A 249 -3.19 -18.74 5.16
N LYS A 250 -3.91 -17.59 5.13
CA LYS A 250 -5.37 -17.52 5.10
C LYS A 250 -5.79 -16.63 3.93
N LEU A 251 -6.75 -17.08 3.12
CA LEU A 251 -7.37 -16.28 2.05
C LEU A 251 -8.82 -15.95 2.41
N VAL A 252 -9.16 -14.67 2.34
CA VAL A 252 -10.52 -14.13 2.44
C VAL A 252 -10.88 -13.51 1.10
N LYS A 253 -11.99 -13.95 0.51
CA LYS A 253 -12.49 -13.47 -0.78
C LYS A 253 -13.65 -12.51 -0.56
N LEU A 254 -13.53 -11.29 -1.08
CA LEU A 254 -14.60 -10.30 -1.10
C LEU A 254 -15.24 -10.31 -2.50
N ALA A 255 -16.41 -10.94 -2.62
CA ALA A 255 -17.05 -11.26 -3.90
C ALA A 255 -17.38 -10.04 -4.76
N GLU A 256 -17.69 -8.89 -4.13
CA GLU A 256 -18.10 -7.67 -4.80
C GLU A 256 -17.01 -6.60 -4.86
N ALA A 257 -15.87 -6.82 -4.19
CA ALA A 257 -14.80 -5.85 -4.12
C ALA A 257 -13.88 -5.91 -5.36
N GLY A 258 -13.38 -4.74 -5.77
CA GLY A 258 -12.36 -4.58 -6.81
C GLY A 258 -10.94 -4.50 -6.26
N HIS A 259 -10.08 -3.75 -6.96
CA HIS A 259 -8.65 -3.58 -6.66
C HIS A 259 -8.36 -2.77 -5.38
N TYR A 260 -9.27 -1.88 -4.99
CA TYR A 260 -9.16 -1.06 -3.77
C TYR A 260 -10.23 -1.49 -2.76
N PRO A 261 -10.15 -2.72 -2.20
CA PRO A 261 -11.23 -3.26 -1.38
C PRO A 261 -11.47 -2.45 -0.12
N GLN A 262 -10.43 -1.84 0.47
CA GLN A 262 -10.54 -1.03 1.68
C GLN A 262 -11.34 0.27 1.50
N GLU A 263 -11.58 0.71 0.26
CA GLU A 263 -12.37 1.91 -0.02
C GLU A 263 -13.86 1.72 0.34
N HIS A 264 -14.39 0.51 0.14
CA HIS A 264 -15.82 0.23 0.33
C HIS A 264 -16.09 -0.89 1.34
N TRP A 265 -15.13 -1.76 1.63
CA TRP A 265 -15.25 -2.90 2.54
C TRP A 265 -14.28 -2.79 3.73
N SER A 266 -14.01 -1.54 4.17
CA SER A 266 -13.08 -1.28 5.29
C SER A 266 -13.47 -2.04 6.56
N GLY A 267 -14.77 -2.09 6.90
CA GLY A 267 -15.29 -2.81 8.07
C GLY A 267 -15.01 -4.32 8.00
N ASP A 268 -15.39 -4.97 6.89
CA ASP A 268 -15.15 -6.42 6.69
C ASP A 268 -13.65 -6.74 6.76
N ILE A 269 -12.82 -5.88 6.16
CA ILE A 269 -11.36 -6.05 6.17
C ILE A 269 -10.81 -5.85 7.58
N THR A 270 -11.29 -4.85 8.31
CA THR A 270 -10.82 -4.57 9.68
C THR A 270 -11.20 -5.70 10.62
N ASP A 271 -12.40 -6.25 10.52
CA ASP A 271 -12.84 -7.40 11.31
C ASP A 271 -11.93 -8.61 11.09
N GLU A 272 -11.66 -8.96 9.84
CA GLU A 272 -10.76 -10.07 9.50
C GLU A 272 -9.31 -9.82 9.94
N LEU A 273 -8.84 -8.58 9.77
CA LEU A 273 -7.52 -8.16 10.23
C LEU A 273 -7.41 -8.27 11.75
N LEU A 274 -8.37 -7.74 12.50
CA LEU A 274 -8.37 -7.80 13.97
C LEU A 274 -8.43 -9.26 14.50
N LEU A 275 -9.22 -10.13 13.85
CA LEU A 275 -9.23 -11.55 14.16
C LEU A 275 -7.87 -12.20 13.91
N PHE A 276 -7.21 -11.82 12.81
CA PHE A 276 -5.91 -12.33 12.45
C PHE A 276 -4.81 -11.85 13.41
N LEU A 277 -4.82 -10.57 13.79
CA LEU A 277 -3.82 -10.00 14.71
C LEU A 277 -3.91 -10.54 16.14
N ARG A 278 -5.09 -10.98 16.59
CA ARG A 278 -5.35 -11.50 17.94
C ARG A 278 -4.98 -12.97 18.11
N LYS A 279 -4.78 -13.73 17.04
CA LYS A 279 -4.44 -15.15 17.16
C LYS A 279 -3.10 -15.30 17.91
N LYS A 280 -3.14 -16.01 19.04
CA LYS A 280 -1.90 -16.49 19.67
C LYS A 280 -1.31 -17.58 18.79
N GLU A 281 0.00 -17.56 18.60
CA GLU A 281 0.70 -18.71 18.06
C GLU A 281 0.54 -19.86 19.04
N VAL A 282 0.12 -21.01 18.53
CA VAL A 282 -0.03 -22.25 19.31
C VAL A 282 1.30 -22.99 19.31
#